data_692c7fc701911b2a1199f738a35f80ce
#
_entry.id   692c7fc701911b2a1199f738a35f80ce
#
_cell.length_a   1.000
_cell.length_b   1.000
_cell.length_c   1.000
_cell.angle_alpha   90.00
_cell.angle_beta   90.00
_cell.angle_gamma   90.00
#
_symmetry.space_group_name_H-M   'P 1'
#
loop_
_entity.id
_entity.type
_entity.pdbx_description
1 polymer ?
#
loop_
_entity_poly.entity_id
_entity_poly.type
_entity_poly.pdbx_seq_one_letter_code
_entity_poly.pdbx_strand_id
1 'polypeptide(L)'
;MKELRGTATTLVPAPLTQCLALVEAVDGYPAWYPDVVRTVEVLERDARGLPSRARTELHLSVGPLTKDFDVLMAVTVEPPATVKLVKVGGTAKFDVIWRLRDGENTRLALELDANLDVPRFLPLGGVGDSVAQGFISAASAELVRRARSY
;
A
#
# COMPACT_ATOMS: atom_id res chain seq x y z
N MET A 1 -4.72 -14.40 16.22
CA MET A 1 -4.36 -13.26 15.36
C MET A 1 -5.31 -12.11 15.56
N LYS A 2 -4.83 -10.90 15.45
CA LYS A 2 -5.65 -9.69 15.59
C LYS A 2 -5.90 -9.07 14.23
N GLU A 3 -7.11 -8.55 14.04
CA GLU A 3 -7.45 -7.82 12.81
C GLU A 3 -6.83 -6.42 12.83
N LEU A 4 -6.29 -6.03 11.68
CA LEU A 4 -5.80 -4.69 11.41
C LEU A 4 -6.52 -4.18 10.17
N ARG A 5 -7.45 -3.24 10.35
CA ARG A 5 -8.22 -2.65 9.26
C ARG A 5 -8.09 -1.14 9.27
N GLY A 6 -8.05 -0.57 8.10
CA GLY A 6 -8.01 0.87 7.96
C GLY A 6 -8.39 1.32 6.56
N THR A 7 -8.86 2.55 6.48
CA THR A 7 -9.15 3.20 5.21
C THR A 7 -8.67 4.64 5.26
N ALA A 8 -8.30 5.14 4.09
CA ALA A 8 -7.95 6.54 3.93
C ALA A 8 -8.26 6.98 2.50
N THR A 9 -8.50 8.27 2.31
CA THR A 9 -8.80 8.84 1.02
C THR A 9 -8.31 10.27 0.94
N THR A 10 -7.95 10.71 -0.27
CA THR A 10 -7.56 12.09 -0.53
C THR A 10 -7.79 12.44 -2.00
N LEU A 11 -7.75 13.73 -2.31
CA LEU A 11 -7.73 14.22 -3.68
C LEU A 11 -6.35 14.76 -3.99
N VAL A 12 -5.82 14.45 -5.17
CA VAL A 12 -4.51 14.93 -5.61
C VAL A 12 -4.63 15.62 -6.96
N PRO A 13 -3.91 16.73 -7.18
CA PRO A 13 -3.93 17.48 -8.44
C PRO A 13 -2.99 16.85 -9.47
N ALA A 14 -3.19 15.56 -9.77
CA ALA A 14 -2.41 14.81 -10.75
C ALA A 14 -3.35 13.95 -11.59
N PRO A 15 -3.04 13.69 -12.87
CA PRO A 15 -3.86 12.84 -13.72
C PRO A 15 -3.96 11.42 -13.20
N LEU A 16 -5.08 10.76 -13.47
CA LEU A 16 -5.31 9.38 -13.09
C LEU A 16 -4.17 8.45 -13.53
N THR A 17 -3.67 8.64 -14.75
CA THR A 17 -2.58 7.81 -15.30
C THR A 17 -1.30 7.90 -14.47
N GLN A 18 -0.96 9.08 -13.97
CA GLN A 18 0.22 9.25 -13.11
C GLN A 18 0.01 8.64 -11.72
N CYS A 19 -1.17 8.80 -11.16
CA CYS A 19 -1.53 8.20 -9.88
C CYS A 19 -1.51 6.68 -9.96
N LEU A 20 -2.09 6.12 -11.02
CA LEU A 20 -2.10 4.68 -11.23
C LEU A 20 -0.68 4.14 -11.43
N ALA A 21 0.14 4.82 -12.24
CA ALA A 21 1.53 4.42 -12.46
C ALA A 21 2.33 4.36 -11.15
N LEU A 22 2.07 5.27 -10.21
CA LEU A 22 2.75 5.27 -8.92
C LEU A 22 2.37 4.04 -8.08
N VAL A 23 1.08 3.75 -7.97
CA VAL A 23 0.60 2.70 -7.05
C VAL A 23 0.71 1.30 -7.62
N GLU A 24 0.73 1.12 -8.94
CA GLU A 24 0.96 -0.19 -9.55
C GLU A 24 2.43 -0.59 -9.57
N ALA A 25 3.35 0.36 -9.48
CA ALA A 25 4.79 0.11 -9.41
C ALA A 25 5.22 -0.18 -7.96
N VAL A 26 4.89 -1.36 -7.47
CA VAL A 26 5.08 -1.73 -6.06
C VAL A 26 6.54 -1.70 -5.63
N ASP A 27 7.46 -1.98 -6.55
CA ASP A 27 8.90 -1.91 -6.30
C ASP A 27 9.40 -0.49 -6.02
N GLY A 28 8.60 0.52 -6.32
CA GLY A 28 8.90 1.91 -5.98
C GLY A 28 8.46 2.34 -4.58
N TYR A 29 7.65 1.55 -3.90
CA TYR A 29 7.10 1.93 -2.59
C TYR A 29 8.15 2.28 -1.54
N PRO A 30 9.28 1.56 -1.41
CA PRO A 30 10.29 1.93 -0.42
C PRO A 30 10.89 3.32 -0.63
N ALA A 31 10.87 3.83 -1.86
CA ALA A 31 11.40 5.14 -2.18
C ALA A 31 10.54 6.28 -1.63
N TRP A 32 9.22 6.09 -1.56
CA TRP A 32 8.32 7.15 -1.11
C TRP A 32 7.55 6.82 0.18
N TYR A 33 7.58 5.56 0.65
CA TYR A 33 6.98 5.19 1.95
C TYR A 33 7.88 4.24 2.74
N PRO A 34 9.14 4.65 3.03
CA PRO A 34 10.08 3.77 3.73
C PRO A 34 9.73 3.50 5.19
N ASP A 35 8.84 4.29 5.79
CA ASP A 35 8.45 4.10 7.19
C ASP A 35 7.76 2.75 7.41
N VAL A 36 7.05 2.26 6.41
CA VAL A 36 6.30 0.99 6.47
C VAL A 36 6.85 -0.04 5.48
N VAL A 37 7.07 0.36 4.23
CA VAL A 37 7.58 -0.56 3.19
C VAL A 37 9.09 -0.43 3.12
N ARG A 38 9.81 -1.36 3.75
CA ARG A 38 11.27 -1.31 3.85
C ARG A 38 11.94 -1.78 2.58
N THR A 39 11.55 -2.93 2.08
CA THR A 39 12.12 -3.52 0.86
C THR A 39 11.05 -4.20 0.03
N VAL A 40 11.27 -4.24 -1.28
CA VAL A 40 10.43 -4.99 -2.22
C VAL A 40 11.35 -5.73 -3.18
N GLU A 41 11.24 -7.06 -3.21
CA GLU A 41 11.93 -7.92 -4.16
C GLU A 41 10.91 -8.42 -5.18
N VAL A 42 11.05 -8.03 -6.43
CA VAL A 42 10.14 -8.45 -7.50
C VAL A 42 10.50 -9.85 -7.94
N LEU A 43 9.55 -10.79 -7.82
CA LEU A 43 9.74 -12.19 -8.18
C LEU A 43 9.20 -12.50 -9.57
N GLU A 44 8.11 -11.86 -9.97
CA GLU A 44 7.49 -12.02 -11.27
C GLU A 44 6.99 -10.68 -11.78
N ARG A 45 7.03 -10.50 -13.09
CA ARG A 45 6.49 -9.31 -13.76
C ARG A 45 5.43 -9.73 -14.78
N ASP A 46 4.45 -8.85 -14.98
CA ASP A 46 3.40 -9.05 -15.99
C ASP A 46 3.91 -8.68 -17.40
N ALA A 47 3.03 -8.80 -18.40
CA ALA A 47 3.38 -8.50 -19.79
C ALA A 47 3.78 -7.04 -20.02
N ARG A 48 3.39 -6.12 -19.13
CA ARG A 48 3.76 -4.69 -19.20
C ARG A 48 5.06 -4.40 -18.45
N GLY A 49 5.69 -5.40 -17.83
CA GLY A 49 6.90 -5.23 -17.05
C GLY A 49 6.66 -4.77 -15.62
N LEU A 50 5.41 -4.74 -15.15
CA LEU A 50 5.07 -4.35 -13.79
C LEU A 50 5.13 -5.54 -12.84
N PRO A 51 5.45 -5.32 -11.55
CA PRO A 51 5.47 -6.40 -10.59
C PRO A 51 4.11 -7.09 -10.49
N SER A 52 4.08 -8.41 -10.65
CA SER A 52 2.90 -9.24 -10.43
C SER A 52 3.01 -10.11 -9.20
N ARG A 53 4.24 -10.42 -8.77
CA ARG A 53 4.54 -11.03 -7.48
C ARG A 53 5.78 -10.39 -6.89
N ALA A 54 5.72 -10.06 -5.60
CA ALA A 54 6.81 -9.43 -4.91
C ALA A 54 6.86 -9.87 -3.45
N ARG A 55 8.07 -10.05 -2.93
CA ARG A 55 8.29 -10.24 -1.50
C ARG A 55 8.52 -8.87 -0.90
N THR A 56 7.72 -8.52 0.11
CA THR A 56 7.78 -7.23 0.77
C THR A 56 8.19 -7.40 2.22
N GLU A 57 9.05 -6.51 2.69
CA GLU A 57 9.36 -6.38 4.11
C GLU A 57 8.64 -5.16 4.63
N LEU A 58 7.73 -5.37 5.58
CA LEU A 58 6.89 -4.33 6.16
C LEU A 58 7.31 -4.08 7.60
N HIS A 59 7.37 -2.82 7.98
CA HIS A 59 7.70 -2.38 9.34
C HIS A 59 6.52 -1.66 9.94
N LEU A 60 5.95 -2.20 11.01
CA LEU A 60 4.80 -1.62 11.68
C LEU A 60 5.12 -1.28 13.13
N SER A 61 4.76 -0.06 13.53
CA SER A 61 4.87 0.39 14.92
C SER A 61 3.50 0.37 15.57
N VAL A 62 3.38 -0.34 16.69
CA VAL A 62 2.14 -0.47 17.45
C VAL A 62 2.44 -0.10 18.91
N GLY A 63 2.24 1.17 19.26
CA GLY A 63 2.62 1.68 20.58
C GLY A 63 4.12 1.50 20.83
N PRO A 64 4.53 0.86 21.93
CA PRO A 64 5.94 0.63 22.23
C PRO A 64 6.57 -0.51 21.43
N LEU A 65 5.78 -1.28 20.67
CA LEU A 65 6.28 -2.40 19.88
C LEU A 65 6.46 -2.01 18.43
N THR A 66 7.55 -2.49 17.84
CA THR A 66 7.76 -2.48 16.39
C THR A 66 7.93 -3.92 15.94
N LYS A 67 7.39 -4.25 14.78
CA LYS A 67 7.48 -5.60 14.23
C LYS A 67 7.63 -5.55 12.72
N ASP A 68 8.54 -6.40 12.21
CA ASP A 68 8.75 -6.57 10.79
C ASP A 68 8.00 -7.82 10.31
N PHE A 69 7.40 -7.69 9.13
CA PHE A 69 6.67 -8.77 8.48
C PHE A 69 7.25 -8.99 7.09
N ASP A 70 7.54 -10.25 6.76
CA ASP A 70 7.94 -10.65 5.42
C ASP A 70 6.70 -11.24 4.73
N VAL A 71 6.21 -10.57 3.70
CA VAL A 71 4.94 -10.91 3.07
C VAL A 71 5.13 -11.08 1.56
N LEU A 72 4.76 -12.26 1.05
CA LEU A 72 4.67 -12.49 -0.39
C LEU A 72 3.33 -11.96 -0.90
N MET A 73 3.38 -11.01 -1.82
CA MET A 73 2.21 -10.34 -2.36
C MET A 73 1.99 -10.69 -3.83
N ALA A 74 0.74 -10.94 -4.20
CA ALA A 74 0.31 -10.92 -5.59
C ALA A 74 -0.29 -9.56 -5.90
N VAL A 75 0.13 -8.98 -7.01
CA VAL A 75 -0.30 -7.65 -7.45
C VAL A 75 -1.16 -7.79 -8.69
N THR A 76 -2.40 -7.30 -8.62
CA THR A 76 -3.32 -7.28 -9.75
C THR A 76 -3.84 -5.88 -9.98
N VAL A 77 -4.00 -5.52 -11.25
CA VAL A 77 -4.59 -4.24 -11.66
C VAL A 77 -5.90 -4.54 -12.37
N GLU A 78 -6.99 -4.04 -11.83
CA GLU A 78 -8.33 -4.22 -12.40
C GLU A 78 -8.83 -2.90 -13.00
N PRO A 79 -9.40 -2.94 -14.22
CA PRO A 79 -10.02 -1.76 -14.80
C PRO A 79 -11.18 -1.24 -13.93
N PRO A 80 -11.44 0.09 -13.90
CA PRO A 80 -10.67 1.13 -14.59
C PRO A 80 -9.38 1.53 -13.88
N ALA A 81 -9.29 1.44 -12.56
CA ALA A 81 -8.11 1.86 -11.82
C ALA A 81 -8.13 1.35 -10.38
N THR A 82 -8.12 0.03 -10.22
CA THR A 82 -8.01 -0.65 -8.93
C THR A 82 -6.73 -1.47 -8.90
N VAL A 83 -5.90 -1.27 -7.87
CA VAL A 83 -4.67 -2.04 -7.66
C VAL A 83 -4.82 -2.83 -6.36
N LYS A 84 -4.68 -4.14 -6.44
CA LYS A 84 -4.79 -5.03 -5.29
C LYS A 84 -3.45 -5.69 -5.02
N LEU A 85 -2.99 -5.58 -3.78
CA LEU A 85 -1.85 -6.30 -3.25
C LEU A 85 -2.40 -7.29 -2.23
N VAL A 86 -2.33 -8.57 -2.52
CA VAL A 86 -2.93 -9.62 -1.70
C VAL A 86 -1.87 -10.62 -1.29
N LYS A 87 -1.80 -10.93 -0.01
CA LYS A 87 -0.84 -11.92 0.50
C LYS A 87 -1.14 -13.30 -0.09
N VAL A 88 -0.09 -13.95 -0.58
CA VAL A 88 -0.14 -15.29 -1.15
C VAL A 88 0.18 -16.32 -0.06
N GLY A 89 -0.71 -17.29 0.10
CA GLY A 89 -0.50 -18.42 1.00
C GLY A 89 -0.67 -18.11 2.47
N GLY A 90 -0.63 -19.16 3.30
CA GLY A 90 -0.77 -19.06 4.73
C GLY A 90 -2.20 -18.79 5.19
N THR A 91 -2.39 -18.68 6.50
CA THR A 91 -3.68 -18.41 7.12
C THR A 91 -3.88 -16.93 7.45
N ALA A 92 -2.78 -16.18 7.60
CA ALA A 92 -2.82 -14.75 7.87
C ALA A 92 -3.15 -13.99 6.58
N LYS A 93 -3.99 -12.98 6.68
CA LYS A 93 -4.40 -12.12 5.58
C LYS A 93 -3.61 -10.82 5.64
N PHE A 94 -3.25 -10.29 4.47
CA PHE A 94 -2.69 -8.96 4.36
C PHE A 94 -3.02 -8.41 2.98
N ASP A 95 -4.09 -7.63 2.91
CA ASP A 95 -4.61 -7.07 1.66
C ASP A 95 -4.52 -5.55 1.70
N VAL A 96 -3.97 -4.98 0.63
CA VAL A 96 -3.94 -3.53 0.40
C VAL A 96 -4.62 -3.28 -0.93
N ILE A 97 -5.66 -2.48 -0.93
CA ILE A 97 -6.46 -2.21 -2.13
C ILE A 97 -6.50 -0.71 -2.37
N TRP A 98 -5.98 -0.29 -3.52
CA TRP A 98 -6.07 1.07 -4.01
C TRP A 98 -7.23 1.16 -5.00
N ARG A 99 -8.11 2.13 -4.78
CA ARG A 99 -9.16 2.48 -5.74
C ARG A 99 -9.01 3.93 -6.13
N LEU A 100 -8.78 4.17 -7.41
CA LEU A 100 -8.56 5.50 -7.94
C LEU A 100 -9.77 5.91 -8.78
N ARG A 101 -10.14 7.17 -8.67
CA ARG A 101 -11.24 7.72 -9.46
C ARG A 101 -10.81 9.00 -10.13
N ASP A 102 -11.05 9.08 -11.44
CA ASP A 102 -10.78 10.26 -12.25
C ASP A 102 -11.79 11.37 -11.92
N GLY A 103 -11.36 12.62 -12.14
CA GLY A 103 -12.17 13.80 -11.92
C GLY A 103 -11.31 15.03 -12.16
N GLU A 104 -11.77 16.20 -11.73
CA GLU A 104 -10.96 17.43 -11.76
C GLU A 104 -9.63 17.20 -11.03
N ASN A 105 -9.70 16.57 -9.84
CA ASN A 105 -8.57 15.97 -9.16
C ASN A 105 -8.76 14.45 -9.10
N THR A 106 -7.68 13.70 -9.05
CA THR A 106 -7.77 12.25 -8.89
C THR A 106 -8.02 11.90 -7.42
N ARG A 107 -9.03 11.09 -7.17
CA ARG A 107 -9.30 10.57 -5.84
C ARG A 107 -8.50 9.29 -5.62
N LEU A 108 -7.69 9.28 -4.58
CA LEU A 108 -7.00 8.09 -4.09
C LEU A 108 -7.75 7.56 -2.87
N ALA A 109 -8.13 6.30 -2.90
CA ALA A 109 -8.70 5.62 -1.75
C ALA A 109 -7.89 4.35 -1.49
N LEU A 110 -7.57 4.09 -0.23
CA LEU A 110 -6.85 2.89 0.18
C LEU A 110 -7.62 2.17 1.27
N GLU A 111 -7.68 0.87 1.13
CA GLU A 111 -8.26 -0.03 2.12
C GLU A 111 -7.21 -1.05 2.53
N LEU A 112 -6.99 -1.18 3.84
CA LEU A 112 -6.11 -2.16 4.44
C LEU A 112 -6.96 -3.16 5.23
N ASP A 113 -6.74 -4.44 4.97
CA ASP A 113 -7.42 -5.53 5.67
C ASP A 113 -6.40 -6.64 5.93
N ALA A 114 -6.02 -6.79 7.20
CA ALA A 114 -4.96 -7.71 7.58
C ALA A 114 -5.26 -8.40 8.91
N ASN A 115 -4.65 -9.56 9.10
CA ASN A 115 -4.57 -10.25 10.38
C ASN A 115 -3.10 -10.33 10.78
N LEU A 116 -2.77 -9.83 11.97
CA LEU A 116 -1.40 -9.81 12.46
C LEU A 116 -1.22 -10.78 13.62
N ASP A 117 -0.09 -11.50 13.58
CA ASP A 117 0.36 -12.32 14.69
C ASP A 117 1.08 -11.44 15.71
N VAL A 118 0.30 -10.85 16.60
CA VAL A 118 0.77 -9.99 17.69
C VAL A 118 0.09 -10.38 19.00
N PRO A 119 0.66 -10.02 20.17
CA PRO A 119 0.05 -10.33 21.44
C PRO A 119 -1.40 -9.81 21.55
N ARG A 120 -2.28 -10.62 22.12
CA ARG A 120 -3.72 -10.30 22.23
C ARG A 120 -4.01 -9.05 23.05
N PHE A 121 -3.15 -8.74 24.02
CA PHE A 121 -3.32 -7.56 24.86
C PHE A 121 -2.94 -6.26 24.16
N LEU A 122 -2.30 -6.35 22.97
CA LEU A 122 -1.84 -5.18 22.24
C LEU A 122 -3.02 -4.50 21.57
N PRO A 123 -3.31 -3.22 21.88
CA PRO A 123 -4.42 -2.52 21.23
C PRO A 123 -4.03 -2.12 19.82
N LEU A 124 -4.82 -2.55 18.82
CA LEU A 124 -4.63 -2.17 17.42
C LEU A 124 -5.61 -1.08 16.97
N GLY A 125 -6.43 -0.54 17.88
CA GLY A 125 -7.39 0.51 17.55
C GLY A 125 -6.69 1.73 16.95
N GLY A 126 -7.11 2.14 15.75
CA GLY A 126 -6.54 3.29 15.05
C GLY A 126 -5.24 3.02 14.30
N VAL A 127 -4.56 1.90 14.54
CA VAL A 127 -3.29 1.58 13.86
C VAL A 127 -3.52 1.36 12.37
N GLY A 128 -4.58 0.63 12.00
CA GLY A 128 -4.92 0.38 10.60
C GLY A 128 -5.20 1.68 9.84
N ASP A 129 -5.97 2.57 10.43
CA ASP A 129 -6.24 3.89 9.82
C ASP A 129 -4.98 4.74 9.71
N SER A 130 -4.11 4.70 10.70
CA SER A 130 -2.81 5.39 10.65
C SER A 130 -1.93 4.88 9.52
N VAL A 131 -1.85 3.57 9.33
CA VAL A 131 -1.06 2.97 8.25
C VAL A 131 -1.67 3.35 6.89
N ALA A 132 -3.00 3.24 6.76
CA ALA A 132 -3.70 3.63 5.52
C ALA A 132 -3.49 5.11 5.21
N GLN A 133 -3.61 5.98 6.21
CA GLN A 133 -3.38 7.42 6.05
C GLN A 133 -1.94 7.72 5.68
N GLY A 134 -0.98 6.98 6.24
CA GLY A 134 0.43 7.10 5.89
C GLY A 134 0.70 6.78 4.42
N PHE A 135 0.12 5.70 3.89
CA PHE A 135 0.19 5.38 2.46
C PHE A 135 -0.35 6.51 1.60
N ILE A 136 -1.55 7.01 1.94
CA ILE A 136 -2.21 8.08 1.20
C ILE A 136 -1.39 9.37 1.23
N SER A 137 -0.90 9.77 2.40
CA SER A 137 -0.10 10.99 2.56
C SER A 137 1.23 10.89 1.82
N ALA A 138 1.90 9.75 1.90
CA ALA A 138 3.18 9.52 1.23
C ALA A 138 3.00 9.50 -0.30
N ALA A 139 1.98 8.82 -0.81
CA ALA A 139 1.68 8.80 -2.24
C ALA A 139 1.34 10.20 -2.76
N SER A 140 0.50 10.94 -2.04
CA SER A 140 0.12 12.31 -2.39
C SER A 140 1.34 13.23 -2.44
N ALA A 141 2.21 13.17 -1.44
CA ALA A 141 3.44 13.97 -1.39
C ALA A 141 4.36 13.63 -2.57
N GLU A 142 4.51 12.35 -2.91
CA GLU A 142 5.35 11.91 -4.02
C GLU A 142 4.80 12.39 -5.36
N LEU A 143 3.48 12.35 -5.55
CA LEU A 143 2.83 12.82 -6.77
C LEU A 143 3.02 14.33 -6.94
N VAL A 144 2.88 15.10 -5.87
CA VAL A 144 3.12 16.56 -5.90
C VAL A 144 4.59 16.85 -6.21
N ARG A 145 5.51 16.11 -5.60
CA ARG A 145 6.96 16.26 -5.87
C ARG A 145 7.28 15.98 -7.34
N ARG A 146 6.74 14.93 -7.92
CA ARG A 146 6.95 14.56 -9.32
C ARG A 146 6.38 15.63 -10.27
N ALA A 147 5.23 16.18 -9.95
CA ALA A 147 4.61 17.24 -10.76
C ALA A 147 5.49 18.50 -10.83
N ARG A 148 6.21 18.83 -9.75
CA ARG A 148 7.12 19.97 -9.71
C ARG A 148 8.42 19.78 -10.51
N SER A 149 8.72 18.52 -10.85
CA SER A 149 9.94 18.16 -11.58
C SER A 149 9.77 18.23 -13.11
N TYR A 150 8.56 18.45 -13.58
CA TYR A 150 8.25 18.52 -15.02
C TYR A 150 8.21 19.95 -15.52
#